data_b7fd3d345c0f767875bb730a4eb0ef3b
#
_entry.id   b7fd3d345c0f767875bb730a4eb0ef3b
#
_cell.length_a   1.000
_cell.length_b   1.000
_cell.length_c   1.000
_cell.angle_alpha   90.00
_cell.angle_beta   90.00
_cell.angle_gamma   90.00
#
_symmetry.space_group_name_H-M   'P 1'
#
loop_
_entity.id
_entity.type
_entity.pdbx_description
1 polymer ?
#
loop_
_entity_poly.entity_id
_entity_poly.type
_entity_poly.pdbx_seq_one_letter_code
_entity_poly.pdbx_strand_id
1 'polypeptide(L)'
;AWLEGRREGLAEYCQPHRAVDAGLAGRGYAGVCRDTRYGRLYTAARRVHDTRSRVASIERDIAAKRRDIANGSTSEVRRGFLRRDVLTLESDRNRARSAQSDAEVALDKLRKELGV
;
A
#
# COMPACT_ATOMS: atom_id res chain seq x y z
N ALA A 1 16.08 27.67 -22.68
CA ALA A 1 15.08 28.56 -22.12
C ALA A 1 14.18 27.80 -21.15
N TRP A 2 13.40 28.52 -20.37
CA TRP A 2 12.55 27.98 -19.29
C TRP A 2 11.55 26.90 -19.77
N LEU A 3 10.92 27.08 -20.93
CA LEU A 3 9.95 26.13 -21.50
C LEU A 3 10.59 24.79 -21.87
N GLU A 4 11.81 24.80 -22.38
CA GLU A 4 12.55 23.58 -22.73
C GLU A 4 12.93 22.79 -21.49
N GLY A 5 13.44 23.46 -20.46
CA GLY A 5 13.75 22.82 -19.19
C GLY A 5 12.54 22.18 -18.53
N ARG A 6 11.36 22.83 -18.60
CA ARG A 6 10.12 22.26 -18.08
C ARG A 6 9.67 21.02 -18.84
N ARG A 7 9.81 21.00 -20.18
CA ARG A 7 9.46 19.83 -21.00
C ARG A 7 10.37 18.66 -20.69
N GLU A 8 11.67 18.89 -20.55
CA GLU A 8 12.63 17.86 -20.19
C GLU A 8 12.36 17.29 -18.81
N GLY A 9 12.07 18.15 -17.81
CA GLY A 9 11.72 17.74 -16.47
C GLY A 9 10.45 16.89 -16.42
N LEU A 10 9.40 17.26 -17.19
CA LEU A 10 8.17 16.50 -17.29
C LEU A 10 8.38 15.16 -18.00
N ALA A 11 9.17 15.13 -19.09
CA ALA A 11 9.47 13.91 -19.81
C ALA A 11 10.19 12.90 -18.91
N GLU A 12 11.13 13.34 -18.11
CA GLU A 12 11.83 12.49 -17.14
C GLU A 12 10.90 12.02 -16.02
N TYR A 13 10.12 12.92 -15.45
CA TYR A 13 9.15 12.63 -14.38
C TYR A 13 8.09 11.62 -14.85
N CYS A 14 7.65 11.71 -16.11
CA CYS A 14 6.59 10.90 -16.67
C CYS A 14 7.05 9.57 -17.28
N GLN A 15 8.28 9.16 -17.07
CA GLN A 15 8.72 7.83 -17.50
C GLN A 15 7.96 6.73 -16.75
N PRO A 16 7.48 5.69 -17.45
CA PRO A 16 6.62 4.65 -16.82
C PRO A 16 7.21 3.98 -15.58
N HIS A 17 8.52 3.71 -15.55
CA HIS A 17 9.14 3.10 -14.37
C HIS A 17 9.06 4.00 -13.12
N ARG A 18 9.02 5.32 -13.29
CA ARG A 18 8.87 6.28 -12.19
C ARG A 18 7.48 6.26 -11.60
N ALA A 19 6.46 5.90 -12.39
CA ALA A 19 5.10 5.71 -11.90
C ALA A 19 5.05 4.56 -10.89
N VAL A 20 5.75 3.46 -11.18
CA VAL A 20 5.85 2.32 -10.26
C VAL A 20 6.53 2.75 -8.97
N ASP A 21 7.66 3.43 -9.06
CA ASP A 21 8.41 3.91 -7.89
C ASP A 21 7.58 4.86 -7.03
N ALA A 22 6.91 5.83 -7.66
CA ALA A 22 6.08 6.80 -6.96
C ALA A 22 4.87 6.13 -6.27
N GLY A 23 4.20 5.22 -6.95
CA GLY A 23 3.06 4.49 -6.42
C GLY A 23 3.46 3.60 -5.26
N LEU A 24 4.52 2.80 -5.39
CA LEU A 24 5.03 1.93 -4.33
C LEU A 24 5.48 2.71 -3.10
N ALA A 25 6.03 3.90 -3.29
CA ALA A 25 6.43 4.79 -2.21
C ALA A 25 5.24 5.55 -1.57
N GLY A 26 4.05 5.43 -2.12
CA GLY A 26 2.87 6.14 -1.62
C GLY A 26 2.88 7.63 -1.90
N ARG A 27 3.66 8.09 -2.88
CA ARG A 27 3.70 9.51 -3.25
C ARG A 27 2.46 9.90 -4.05
N GLY A 28 2.02 11.15 -3.91
CA GLY A 28 0.90 11.67 -4.68
C GLY A 28 1.23 11.83 -6.16
N TYR A 29 0.17 11.84 -6.99
CA TYR A 29 0.29 12.08 -8.43
C TYR A 29 -0.76 13.10 -8.87
N ALA A 30 -0.32 14.18 -9.51
CA ALA A 30 -1.18 15.30 -9.89
C ALA A 30 -1.81 15.15 -11.30
N GLY A 31 -1.65 14.02 -11.97
CA GLY A 31 -2.25 13.78 -13.28
C GLY A 31 -1.60 14.55 -14.43
N VAL A 32 -0.33 14.96 -14.29
CA VAL A 32 0.35 15.81 -15.27
C VAL A 32 0.95 15.06 -16.47
N CYS A 33 1.00 13.73 -16.40
CA CYS A 33 1.58 12.91 -17.45
C CYS A 33 0.53 12.53 -18.49
N ARG A 34 0.83 12.74 -19.78
CA ARG A 34 -0.07 12.43 -20.90
C ARG A 34 -0.09 10.95 -21.25
N ASP A 35 1.00 10.24 -20.98
CA ASP A 35 1.09 8.80 -21.23
C ASP A 35 0.15 8.05 -20.31
N THR A 36 -0.86 7.38 -20.87
CA THR A 36 -1.85 6.61 -20.12
C THR A 36 -1.23 5.46 -19.33
N ARG A 37 -0.08 4.95 -19.78
CA ARG A 37 0.66 3.90 -19.06
C ARG A 37 1.11 4.38 -17.69
N TYR A 38 1.53 5.65 -17.57
CA TYR A 38 1.94 6.23 -16.29
C TYR A 38 0.82 6.13 -15.25
N GLY A 39 -0.36 6.63 -15.58
CA GLY A 39 -1.50 6.61 -14.66
C GLY A 39 -1.92 5.21 -14.25
N ARG A 40 -1.95 4.27 -15.21
CA ARG A 40 -2.28 2.87 -14.93
C ARG A 40 -1.26 2.21 -14.00
N LEU A 41 0.03 2.39 -14.25
CA LEU A 41 1.11 1.85 -13.44
C LEU A 41 1.13 2.48 -12.05
N TYR A 42 0.95 3.79 -11.97
CA TYR A 42 0.86 4.50 -10.70
C TYR A 42 -0.29 3.96 -9.83
N THR A 43 -1.48 3.84 -10.40
CA THR A 43 -2.66 3.35 -9.68
C THR A 43 -2.46 1.93 -9.17
N ALA A 44 -1.91 1.04 -10.00
CA ALA A 44 -1.63 -0.34 -9.60
C ALA A 44 -0.56 -0.41 -8.51
N ALA A 45 0.52 0.37 -8.63
CA ALA A 45 1.59 0.43 -7.63
C ALA A 45 1.11 1.05 -6.31
N ARG A 46 0.29 2.11 -6.37
CA ARG A 46 -0.30 2.74 -5.19
C ARG A 46 -1.20 1.78 -4.43
N ARG A 47 -1.94 0.93 -5.13
CA ARG A 47 -2.76 -0.11 -4.50
C ARG A 47 -1.90 -1.11 -3.72
N VAL A 48 -0.74 -1.48 -4.24
CA VAL A 48 0.23 -2.31 -3.50
C VAL A 48 0.67 -1.60 -2.23
N HIS A 49 1.04 -0.33 -2.31
CA HIS A 49 1.41 0.47 -1.15
C HIS A 49 0.29 0.50 -0.10
N ASP A 50 -0.93 0.80 -0.52
CA ASP A 50 -2.08 0.95 0.38
C ASP A 50 -2.43 -0.38 1.07
N THR A 51 -2.40 -1.49 0.35
CA THR A 51 -2.65 -2.82 0.93
C THR A 51 -1.55 -3.24 1.91
N ARG A 52 -0.29 -2.98 1.59
CA ARG A 52 0.85 -3.22 2.51
C ARG A 52 0.71 -2.40 3.79
N SER A 53 0.35 -1.13 3.67
CA SER A 53 0.15 -0.23 4.81
C SER A 53 -0.98 -0.71 5.70
N ARG A 54 -2.06 -1.21 5.11
CA ARG A 54 -3.20 -1.77 5.86
C ARG A 54 -2.78 -3.01 6.65
N VAL A 55 -2.07 -3.95 6.02
CA VAL A 55 -1.55 -5.14 6.70
C VAL A 55 -0.67 -4.74 7.88
N ALA A 56 0.27 -3.82 7.68
CA ALA A 56 1.17 -3.35 8.73
C ALA A 56 0.41 -2.70 9.89
N SER A 57 -0.62 -1.91 9.60
CA SER A 57 -1.47 -1.27 10.61
C SER A 57 -2.22 -2.30 11.46
N ILE A 58 -2.83 -3.29 10.82
CA ILE A 58 -3.54 -4.37 11.51
C ILE A 58 -2.58 -5.18 12.39
N GLU A 59 -1.40 -5.51 11.89
CA GLU A 59 -0.39 -6.25 12.65
C GLU A 59 0.09 -5.48 13.88
N ARG A 60 0.24 -4.15 13.78
CA ARG A 60 0.57 -3.31 14.95
C ARG A 60 -0.55 -3.33 15.99
N ASP A 61 -1.80 -3.29 15.56
CA ASP A 61 -2.96 -3.36 16.47
C ASP A 61 -3.01 -4.70 17.18
N ILE A 62 -2.79 -5.80 16.47
CA ILE A 62 -2.72 -7.15 17.05
C ILE A 62 -1.63 -7.20 18.12
N ALA A 63 -0.43 -6.71 17.78
CA ALA A 63 0.71 -6.72 18.69
C ALA A 63 0.42 -5.90 19.97
N ALA A 64 -0.20 -4.71 19.81
CA ALA A 64 -0.56 -3.87 20.94
C ALA A 64 -1.58 -4.56 21.86
N LYS A 65 -2.61 -5.19 21.30
CA LYS A 65 -3.62 -5.91 22.08
C LYS A 65 -3.05 -7.15 22.77
N ARG A 66 -2.15 -7.86 22.12
CA ARG A 66 -1.46 -9.02 22.74
C ARG A 66 -0.59 -8.59 23.91
N ARG A 67 0.08 -7.44 23.82
CA ARG A 67 0.83 -6.88 24.96
C ARG A 67 -0.09 -6.55 26.12
N ASP A 68 -1.25 -5.97 25.87
CA ASP A 68 -2.24 -5.66 26.90
C ASP A 68 -2.79 -6.93 27.56
N ILE A 69 -3.04 -7.99 26.77
CA ILE A 69 -3.47 -9.31 27.29
C ILE A 69 -2.41 -9.88 28.23
N ALA A 70 -1.14 -9.74 27.88
CA ALA A 70 -0.01 -10.25 28.67
C ALA A 70 0.31 -9.38 29.89
N ASN A 71 -0.23 -8.17 29.99
CA ASN A 71 0.03 -7.25 31.08
C ASN A 71 -0.72 -7.71 32.35
N GLY A 72 0.02 -7.91 33.45
CA GLY A 72 -0.54 -8.37 34.72
C GLY A 72 -1.56 -7.43 35.36
N SER A 73 -1.57 -6.13 34.96
CA SER A 73 -2.53 -5.14 35.44
C SER A 73 -3.85 -5.15 34.68
N THR A 74 -3.98 -5.90 33.61
CA THR A 74 -5.20 -5.97 32.80
C THR A 74 -6.22 -6.89 33.48
N SER A 75 -7.48 -6.43 33.62
CA SER A 75 -8.54 -7.24 34.20
C SER A 75 -8.93 -8.42 33.32
N GLU A 76 -9.49 -9.48 33.90
CA GLU A 76 -9.96 -10.65 33.13
C GLU A 76 -11.08 -10.30 32.15
N VAL A 77 -11.98 -9.38 32.51
CA VAL A 77 -13.06 -8.93 31.65
C VAL A 77 -12.46 -8.24 30.40
N ARG A 78 -11.51 -7.35 30.62
CA ARG A 78 -10.82 -6.65 29.54
C ARG A 78 -10.03 -7.62 28.66
N ARG A 79 -9.35 -8.59 29.24
CA ARG A 79 -8.64 -9.63 28.47
C ARG A 79 -9.58 -10.39 27.55
N GLY A 80 -10.80 -10.71 28.00
CA GLY A 80 -11.81 -11.37 27.19
C GLY A 80 -12.19 -10.55 25.95
N PHE A 81 -12.41 -9.24 26.11
CA PHE A 81 -12.69 -8.34 24.99
C PHE A 81 -11.50 -8.24 24.05
N LEU A 82 -10.28 -8.09 24.58
CA LEU A 82 -9.06 -8.01 23.78
C LEU A 82 -8.82 -9.28 22.96
N ARG A 83 -9.07 -10.46 23.51
CA ARG A 83 -8.94 -11.72 22.78
C ARG A 83 -9.92 -11.80 21.61
N ARG A 84 -11.15 -11.32 21.78
CA ARG A 84 -12.14 -11.25 20.69
C ARG A 84 -11.69 -10.28 19.61
N ASP A 85 -11.18 -9.11 20.01
CA ASP A 85 -10.66 -8.11 19.07
C ASP A 85 -9.49 -8.67 18.25
N VAL A 86 -8.58 -9.42 18.91
CA VAL A 86 -7.47 -10.07 18.21
C VAL A 86 -7.96 -11.06 17.17
N LEU A 87 -8.97 -11.87 17.48
CA LEU A 87 -9.54 -12.81 16.50
C LEU A 87 -10.13 -12.09 15.29
N THR A 88 -10.86 -11.00 15.52
CA THR A 88 -11.42 -10.18 14.44
C THR A 88 -10.30 -9.55 13.59
N LEU A 89 -9.27 -8.99 14.23
CA LEU A 89 -8.13 -8.41 13.56
C LEU A 89 -7.32 -9.43 12.76
N GLU A 90 -7.17 -10.65 13.26
CA GLU A 90 -6.50 -11.72 12.51
C GLU A 90 -7.26 -12.10 11.26
N SER A 91 -8.60 -12.14 11.31
CA SER A 91 -9.44 -12.35 10.14
C SER A 91 -9.29 -11.20 9.15
N ASP A 92 -9.32 -9.95 9.62
CA ASP A 92 -9.11 -8.76 8.80
C ASP A 92 -7.72 -8.75 8.17
N ARG A 93 -6.68 -9.15 8.93
CA ARG A 93 -5.32 -9.29 8.42
C ARG A 93 -5.25 -10.28 7.27
N ASN A 94 -5.89 -11.44 7.40
CA ASN A 94 -5.88 -12.46 6.35
C ASN A 94 -6.52 -11.94 5.07
N ARG A 95 -7.63 -11.20 5.17
CA ARG A 95 -8.25 -10.53 4.01
C ARG A 95 -7.35 -9.45 3.42
N ALA A 96 -6.71 -8.66 4.27
CA ALA A 96 -5.79 -7.62 3.83
C ALA A 96 -4.56 -8.20 3.11
N ARG A 97 -4.02 -9.31 3.59
CA ARG A 97 -2.92 -10.03 2.94
C ARG A 97 -3.32 -10.58 1.57
N SER A 98 -4.55 -11.10 1.44
CA SER A 98 -5.07 -11.53 0.14
C SER A 98 -5.19 -10.34 -0.83
N ALA A 99 -5.69 -9.21 -0.37
CA ALA A 99 -5.78 -8.00 -1.18
C ALA A 99 -4.40 -7.49 -1.59
N GLN A 100 -3.41 -7.56 -0.71
CA GLN A 100 -2.02 -7.22 -1.02
C GLN A 100 -1.45 -8.13 -2.10
N SER A 101 -1.64 -9.43 -1.97
CA SER A 101 -1.18 -10.41 -2.96
C SER A 101 -1.82 -10.16 -4.32
N ASP A 102 -3.13 -9.93 -4.37
CA ASP A 102 -3.86 -9.61 -5.60
C ASP A 102 -3.33 -8.32 -6.25
N ALA A 103 -3.04 -7.31 -5.44
CA ALA A 103 -2.50 -6.04 -5.93
C ALA A 103 -1.08 -6.22 -6.52
N GLU A 104 -0.24 -7.03 -5.87
CA GLU A 104 1.12 -7.33 -6.35
C GLU A 104 1.09 -8.10 -7.67
N VAL A 105 0.22 -9.09 -7.79
CA VAL A 105 0.01 -9.86 -9.02
C VAL A 105 -0.50 -8.95 -10.14
N ALA A 106 -1.46 -8.09 -9.85
CA ALA A 106 -2.02 -7.15 -10.83
C ALA A 106 -0.96 -6.16 -11.35
N LEU A 107 -0.11 -5.63 -10.46
CA LEU A 107 0.98 -4.76 -10.86
C LEU A 107 2.00 -5.48 -11.75
N ASP A 108 2.41 -6.68 -11.36
CA ASP A 108 3.36 -7.48 -12.13
C ASP A 108 2.83 -7.80 -13.52
N LYS A 109 1.58 -8.20 -13.62
CA LYS A 109 0.90 -8.47 -14.89
C LYS A 109 0.86 -7.23 -15.78
N LEU A 110 0.50 -6.08 -15.22
CA LEU A 110 0.43 -4.82 -15.95
C LEU A 110 1.82 -4.41 -16.46
N ARG A 111 2.86 -4.54 -15.64
CA ARG A 111 4.23 -4.26 -16.04
C ARG A 111 4.66 -5.10 -17.23
N LYS A 112 4.34 -6.39 -17.22
CA LYS A 112 4.63 -7.31 -18.34
C LYS A 112 3.88 -6.90 -19.60
N GLU A 113 2.60 -6.55 -19.50
CA GLU A 113 1.79 -6.08 -20.61
C GLU A 113 2.37 -4.81 -21.25
N LEU A 114 2.88 -3.90 -20.43
CA LEU A 114 3.37 -2.59 -20.88
C LEU A 114 4.88 -2.57 -21.15
N GLY A 115 5.59 -3.67 -20.91
CA GLY A 115 7.03 -3.76 -21.13
C GLY A 115 7.87 -2.90 -20.19
N VAL A 116 7.44 -2.75 -18.96
CA VAL A 116 8.08 -1.88 -17.97
C VAL A 116 8.75 -2.68 -16.85
#